data_5604792d94fe9271240a032c9baf5485
#
_entry.id   5604792d94fe9271240a032c9baf5485
#
_cell.length_a   1.000
_cell.length_b   1.000
_cell.length_c   1.000
_cell.angle_alpha   90.00
_cell.angle_beta   90.00
_cell.angle_gamma   90.00
#
_symmetry.space_group_name_H-M   'P 1'
#
loop_
_entity.id
_entity.type
_entity.pdbx_description
1 polymer ?
#
loop_
_entity_poly.entity_id
_entity_poly.type
_entity_poly.pdbx_seq_one_letter_code
_entity_poly.pdbx_strand_id
1 'polypeptide(L)'
;IMEEVARMYGYENFEAAPITTSFDGAINQLDKDLERKIKEYLSFRCGMQEIFTYPWMDELYVNAVLQSTDGILSLSTPPSPAERFVRSSLLPNLCKAVVKNERYFDEFSIYETAQVFRDENYTTPYDPREKLPSQRKHVAGAFVCGGKDVTTLFRKAKGVLEMMPRYTHMEGFTFK
;
A
#
# COMPACT_ATOMS: atom_id res chain seq x y z
N ILE A 1 -23.28 9.53 21.66
CA ILE A 1 -24.51 9.64 22.49
C ILE A 1 -24.61 8.46 23.42
N MET A 2 -24.63 7.18 22.97
CA MET A 2 -24.75 6.00 23.86
C MET A 2 -23.64 5.96 24.90
N GLU A 3 -22.41 6.25 24.56
CA GLU A 3 -21.28 6.31 25.47
C GLU A 3 -21.46 7.40 26.54
N GLU A 4 -21.95 8.58 26.16
CA GLU A 4 -22.21 9.67 27.11
C GLU A 4 -23.30 9.32 28.11
N VAL A 5 -24.35 8.63 27.64
CA VAL A 5 -25.42 8.13 28.55
C VAL A 5 -24.87 7.07 29.52
N ALA A 6 -24.07 6.14 29.00
CA ALA A 6 -23.42 5.10 29.80
C ALA A 6 -22.49 5.68 30.87
N ARG A 7 -21.74 6.73 30.53
CA ARG A 7 -20.84 7.44 31.42
C ARG A 7 -21.63 8.14 32.56
N MET A 8 -22.75 8.77 32.21
CA MET A 8 -23.61 9.44 33.19
C MET A 8 -24.35 8.45 34.11
N TYR A 9 -24.69 7.28 33.59
CA TYR A 9 -25.31 6.21 34.38
C TYR A 9 -24.32 5.54 35.31
N GLY A 10 -23.03 5.53 35.00
CA GLY A 10 -21.94 4.86 35.69
C GLY A 10 -21.65 3.49 35.10
N TYR A 11 -20.41 3.28 34.68
CA TYR A 11 -19.98 1.98 34.07
C TYR A 11 -20.09 0.83 35.08
N GLU A 12 -20.00 1.09 36.36
CA GLU A 12 -20.14 0.12 37.44
C GLU A 12 -21.57 -0.43 37.57
N ASN A 13 -22.55 0.22 36.96
CA ASN A 13 -23.95 -0.22 37.00
C ASN A 13 -24.30 -1.20 35.85
N PHE A 14 -23.33 -1.49 34.96
CA PHE A 14 -23.50 -2.46 33.89
C PHE A 14 -22.94 -3.83 34.29
N GLU A 15 -23.75 -4.88 34.15
CA GLU A 15 -23.27 -6.23 34.30
C GLU A 15 -22.40 -6.62 33.10
N ALA A 16 -21.23 -7.24 33.37
CA ALA A 16 -20.41 -7.80 32.34
C ALA A 16 -21.10 -9.00 31.67
N ALA A 17 -21.53 -8.83 30.43
CA ALA A 17 -22.11 -9.90 29.65
C ALA A 17 -21.06 -10.44 28.65
N PRO A 18 -20.83 -11.76 28.61
CA PRO A 18 -19.98 -12.33 27.58
C PRO A 18 -20.61 -12.14 26.20
N ILE A 19 -19.79 -11.75 25.23
CA ILE A 19 -20.23 -11.67 23.84
C ILE A 19 -20.41 -13.10 23.34
N THR A 20 -21.65 -13.47 23.05
CA THR A 20 -21.96 -14.75 22.39
C THR A 20 -22.19 -14.49 20.91
N THR A 21 -21.42 -15.16 20.06
CA THR A 21 -21.59 -15.13 18.60
C THR A 21 -21.49 -16.53 18.03
N SER A 22 -22.22 -16.80 16.96
CA SER A 22 -22.00 -18.00 16.18
C SER A 22 -20.77 -17.81 15.29
N PHE A 23 -19.87 -18.77 15.29
CA PHE A 23 -18.79 -18.84 14.32
C PHE A 23 -19.31 -19.50 13.06
N ASP A 24 -19.84 -18.70 12.14
CA ASP A 24 -20.06 -19.15 10.79
C ASP A 24 -18.70 -19.34 10.11
N GLY A 25 -18.61 -20.25 9.14
CA GLY A 25 -17.35 -20.57 8.48
C GLY A 25 -16.63 -19.31 7.97
N ALA A 26 -15.31 -19.27 8.10
CA ALA A 26 -14.50 -18.14 7.65
C ALA A 26 -14.69 -17.88 6.15
N ILE A 27 -15.02 -16.65 5.80
CA ILE A 27 -15.07 -16.22 4.40
C ILE A 27 -13.64 -16.19 3.86
N ASN A 28 -13.36 -17.01 2.84
CA ASN A 28 -12.06 -16.99 2.19
C ASN A 28 -11.93 -15.73 1.35
N GLN A 29 -11.04 -14.83 1.76
CA GLN A 29 -10.72 -13.59 1.05
C GLN A 29 -9.48 -13.81 0.18
N LEU A 30 -9.69 -14.22 -1.08
CA LEU A 30 -8.60 -14.56 -2.02
C LEU A 30 -7.60 -13.42 -2.23
N ASP A 31 -8.06 -12.17 -2.25
CA ASP A 31 -7.22 -10.98 -2.37
C ASP A 31 -6.29 -10.79 -1.17
N LYS A 32 -6.78 -11.04 0.04
CA LYS A 32 -5.98 -11.00 1.27
C LYS A 32 -4.95 -12.12 1.33
N ASP A 33 -5.36 -13.30 0.88
CA ASP A 33 -4.46 -14.47 0.82
C ASP A 33 -3.33 -14.24 -0.18
N LEU A 34 -3.66 -13.67 -1.34
CA LEU A 34 -2.68 -13.29 -2.34
C LEU A 34 -1.71 -12.21 -1.82
N GLU A 35 -2.22 -11.16 -1.19
CA GLU A 35 -1.39 -10.14 -0.57
C GLU A 35 -0.41 -10.73 0.44
N ARG A 36 -0.88 -11.61 1.31
CA ARG A 36 -0.06 -12.31 2.30
C ARG A 36 1.07 -13.12 1.62
N LYS A 37 0.74 -13.90 0.60
CA LYS A 37 1.72 -14.70 -0.16
C LYS A 37 2.78 -13.82 -0.84
N ILE A 38 2.38 -12.67 -1.42
CA ILE A 38 3.31 -11.70 -2.01
C ILE A 38 4.25 -11.15 -0.94
N LYS A 39 3.73 -10.73 0.21
CA LYS A 39 4.53 -10.21 1.32
C LYS A 39 5.50 -11.26 1.87
N GLU A 40 5.04 -12.49 2.08
CA GLU A 40 5.88 -13.61 2.50
C GLU A 40 7.01 -13.89 1.51
N TYR A 41 6.70 -13.87 0.21
CA TYR A 41 7.68 -14.05 -0.85
C TYR A 41 8.74 -12.93 -0.84
N LEU A 42 8.30 -11.68 -0.86
CA LEU A 42 9.21 -10.52 -0.90
C LEU A 42 10.07 -10.43 0.36
N SER A 43 9.49 -10.64 1.55
CA SER A 43 10.24 -10.54 2.81
C SER A 43 11.16 -11.74 3.02
N PHE A 44 10.65 -12.97 2.98
CA PHE A 44 11.40 -14.15 3.40
C PHE A 44 12.26 -14.76 2.29
N ARG A 45 11.83 -14.66 1.02
CA ARG A 45 12.59 -15.23 -0.10
C ARG A 45 13.50 -14.22 -0.77
N CYS A 46 13.05 -12.98 -0.89
CA CYS A 46 13.81 -11.93 -1.58
C CYS A 46 14.61 -11.04 -0.62
N GLY A 47 14.39 -11.15 0.70
CA GLY A 47 15.10 -10.36 1.71
C GLY A 47 14.77 -8.87 1.66
N MET A 48 13.58 -8.51 1.15
CA MET A 48 13.14 -7.13 1.09
C MET A 48 12.44 -6.72 2.39
N GLN A 49 12.57 -5.46 2.78
CA GLN A 49 11.89 -4.90 3.94
C GLN A 49 10.58 -4.22 3.51
N GLU A 50 9.49 -4.56 4.19
CA GLU A 50 8.22 -3.86 4.00
C GLU A 50 8.29 -2.47 4.62
N ILE A 51 7.83 -1.48 3.87
CA ILE A 51 7.65 -0.12 4.35
C ILE A 51 6.20 0.30 4.20
N PHE A 52 5.80 1.29 5.00
CA PHE A 52 4.48 1.90 4.95
C PHE A 52 4.64 3.40 4.75
N THR A 53 4.00 3.92 3.71
CA THR A 53 3.96 5.34 3.45
C THR A 53 2.54 5.87 3.54
N TYR A 54 2.40 7.16 3.79
CA TYR A 54 1.10 7.81 3.77
C TYR A 54 0.51 7.86 2.36
N PRO A 55 -0.83 7.95 2.24
CA PRO A 55 -1.48 7.96 0.94
C PRO A 55 -1.31 9.26 0.14
N TRP A 56 -0.67 10.27 0.69
CA TRP A 56 -0.34 11.50 -0.03
C TRP A 56 1.09 11.50 -0.52
N MET A 57 1.31 12.23 -1.61
CA MET A 57 2.60 12.32 -2.28
C MET A 57 3.13 13.74 -2.23
N ASP A 58 4.44 13.84 -2.05
CA ASP A 58 5.19 15.07 -2.16
C ASP A 58 5.36 15.46 -3.64
N GLU A 59 5.00 16.70 -3.98
CA GLU A 59 5.02 17.24 -5.35
C GLU A 59 6.41 17.13 -6.00
N LEU A 60 7.48 17.25 -5.22
CA LEU A 60 8.84 17.07 -5.72
C LEU A 60 9.05 15.69 -6.35
N TYR A 61 8.63 14.64 -5.63
CA TYR A 61 8.79 13.27 -6.10
C TYR A 61 7.77 12.89 -7.17
N VAL A 62 6.58 13.49 -7.14
CA VAL A 62 5.58 13.34 -8.21
C VAL A 62 6.17 13.83 -9.53
N ASN A 63 6.72 15.04 -9.54
CA ASN A 63 7.33 15.63 -10.74
C ASN A 63 8.58 14.86 -11.21
N ALA A 64 9.35 14.29 -10.29
CA ALA A 64 10.55 13.53 -10.63
C ALA A 64 10.26 12.15 -11.24
N VAL A 65 9.15 11.52 -10.86
CA VAL A 65 8.87 10.11 -11.19
C VAL A 65 7.73 9.95 -12.17
N LEU A 66 6.69 10.77 -12.03
CA LEU A 66 5.52 10.73 -12.89
C LEU A 66 5.65 11.77 -14.00
N GLN A 67 5.40 11.37 -15.23
CA GLN A 67 5.53 12.26 -16.39
C GLN A 67 4.43 13.33 -16.46
N SER A 68 3.29 13.10 -15.80
CA SER A 68 2.16 14.02 -15.74
C SER A 68 1.44 13.92 -14.40
N THR A 69 0.87 15.03 -13.97
CA THR A 69 -0.04 15.13 -12.82
C THR A 69 -1.52 15.06 -13.23
N ASP A 70 -1.80 14.89 -14.53
CA ASP A 70 -3.17 14.84 -15.05
C ASP A 70 -3.95 13.67 -14.46
N GLY A 71 -5.16 13.93 -14.00
CA GLY A 71 -6.03 12.93 -13.40
C GLY A 71 -5.58 12.44 -12.00
N ILE A 72 -4.58 13.09 -11.38
CA ILE A 72 -4.22 12.80 -10.01
C ILE A 72 -5.15 13.56 -9.06
N LEU A 73 -5.76 12.82 -8.15
CA LEU A 73 -6.60 13.40 -7.10
C LEU A 73 -5.79 14.27 -6.15
N SER A 74 -6.34 15.41 -5.77
CA SER A 74 -5.73 16.29 -4.78
C SER A 74 -6.64 16.46 -3.56
N LEU A 75 -6.01 16.60 -2.39
CA LEU A 75 -6.70 16.88 -1.14
C LEU A 75 -7.11 18.34 -1.07
N SER A 76 -8.34 18.62 -0.64
CA SER A 76 -8.81 19.99 -0.36
C SER A 76 -8.11 20.59 0.85
N THR A 77 -7.75 19.77 1.83
CA THR A 77 -7.01 20.16 3.04
C THR A 77 -5.81 19.23 3.21
N PRO A 78 -4.69 19.48 2.53
CA PRO A 78 -3.51 18.64 2.61
C PRO A 78 -2.77 18.82 3.96
N PRO A 79 -2.03 17.81 4.42
CA PRO A 79 -1.20 17.92 5.63
C PRO A 79 -0.08 18.96 5.49
N SER A 80 0.40 19.18 4.27
CA SER A 80 1.29 20.30 3.91
C SER A 80 1.02 20.74 2.47
N PRO A 81 1.36 22.00 2.08
CA PRO A 81 1.18 22.46 0.70
C PRO A 81 1.90 21.61 -0.34
N ALA A 82 3.05 20.99 0.03
CA ALA A 82 3.82 20.13 -0.85
C ALA A 82 3.22 18.73 -0.99
N GLU A 83 2.41 18.27 -0.04
CA GLU A 83 1.85 16.91 0.02
C GLU A 83 0.35 16.91 -0.30
N ARG A 84 -0.02 17.54 -1.40
CA ARG A 84 -1.43 17.72 -1.80
C ARG A 84 -2.01 16.58 -2.64
N PHE A 85 -1.18 15.79 -3.29
CA PHE A 85 -1.62 14.75 -4.19
C PHE A 85 -1.89 13.43 -3.48
N VAL A 86 -3.00 12.77 -3.82
CA VAL A 86 -3.28 11.41 -3.37
C VAL A 86 -2.57 10.43 -4.32
N ARG A 87 -1.93 9.40 -3.78
CA ARG A 87 -1.09 8.49 -4.57
C ARG A 87 -1.88 7.75 -5.65
N SER A 88 -1.51 8.00 -6.89
CA SER A 88 -1.92 7.25 -8.08
C SER A 88 -0.93 6.12 -8.41
N SER A 89 0.25 6.17 -7.79
CA SER A 89 1.34 5.20 -7.89
C SER A 89 2.10 5.16 -6.56
N LEU A 90 2.77 4.04 -6.28
CA LEU A 90 3.64 3.90 -5.10
C LEU A 90 5.04 4.46 -5.34
N LEU A 91 5.42 4.71 -6.60
CA LEU A 91 6.80 5.08 -6.96
C LEU A 91 7.27 6.40 -6.33
N PRO A 92 6.50 7.51 -6.30
CA PRO A 92 6.96 8.75 -5.67
C PRO A 92 7.31 8.57 -4.20
N ASN A 93 6.48 7.87 -3.46
CA ASN A 93 6.69 7.61 -2.04
C ASN A 93 7.87 6.65 -1.79
N LEU A 94 8.05 5.64 -2.64
CA LEU A 94 9.23 4.77 -2.61
C LEU A 94 10.52 5.55 -2.88
N CYS A 95 10.53 6.44 -3.89
CA CYS A 95 11.68 7.30 -4.15
C CYS A 95 12.00 8.21 -2.96
N LYS A 96 10.99 8.79 -2.32
CA LYS A 96 11.17 9.57 -1.08
C LYS A 96 11.78 8.72 0.04
N ALA A 97 11.33 7.47 0.17
CA ALA A 97 11.89 6.53 1.15
C ALA A 97 13.34 6.16 0.82
N VAL A 98 13.67 5.90 -0.46
CA VAL A 98 15.05 5.64 -0.90
C VAL A 98 15.97 6.80 -0.52
N VAL A 99 15.64 8.02 -0.91
CA VAL A 99 16.44 9.23 -0.60
C VAL A 99 16.65 9.43 0.91
N LYS A 100 15.66 9.07 1.72
CA LYS A 100 15.80 9.14 3.18
C LYS A 100 16.74 8.10 3.77
N ASN A 101 16.83 6.92 3.15
CA ASN A 101 17.57 5.78 3.68
C ASN A 101 18.99 5.65 3.11
N GLU A 102 19.25 6.11 1.87
CA GLU A 102 20.56 6.01 1.21
C GLU A 102 21.71 6.68 2.00
N ARG A 103 21.40 7.65 2.86
CA ARG A 103 22.39 8.28 3.75
C ARG A 103 22.84 7.40 4.92
N TYR A 104 22.11 6.30 5.18
CA TYR A 104 22.40 5.38 6.28
C TYR A 104 22.86 4.01 5.80
N PHE A 105 22.46 3.62 4.58
CA PHE A 105 22.69 2.29 4.05
C PHE A 105 23.14 2.38 2.59
N ASP A 106 24.28 1.78 2.30
CA ASP A 106 24.82 1.70 0.94
C ASP A 106 24.07 0.68 0.07
N GLU A 107 23.49 -0.34 0.69
CA GLU A 107 22.73 -1.38 0.01
C GLU A 107 21.50 -1.76 0.82
N PHE A 108 20.32 -1.70 0.20
CA PHE A 108 19.06 -2.13 0.81
C PHE A 108 17.99 -2.42 -0.25
N SER A 109 16.96 -3.15 0.17
CA SER A 109 15.81 -3.46 -0.68
C SER A 109 14.53 -3.25 0.11
N ILE A 110 13.61 -2.46 -0.42
CA ILE A 110 12.34 -2.12 0.21
C ILE A 110 11.18 -2.40 -0.72
N TYR A 111 10.01 -2.68 -0.15
CA TYR A 111 8.76 -2.78 -0.91
C TYR A 111 7.59 -2.23 -0.10
N GLU A 112 6.54 -1.87 -0.79
CA GLU A 112 5.26 -1.47 -0.21
C GLU A 112 4.11 -2.15 -0.95
N THR A 113 3.11 -2.60 -0.20
CA THR A 113 1.84 -3.08 -0.71
C THR A 113 0.75 -2.18 -0.22
N ALA A 114 0.13 -1.40 -1.12
CA ALA A 114 -0.85 -0.42 -0.70
C ALA A 114 -1.85 -0.07 -1.82
N GLN A 115 -2.94 0.59 -1.43
CA GLN A 115 -3.94 1.08 -2.37
C GLN A 115 -3.44 2.34 -3.07
N VAL A 116 -3.71 2.43 -4.37
CA VAL A 116 -3.58 3.64 -5.18
C VAL A 116 -4.96 4.11 -5.61
N PHE A 117 -5.10 5.40 -5.86
CA PHE A 117 -6.38 6.07 -6.11
C PHE A 117 -6.36 6.72 -7.49
N ARG A 118 -7.47 6.59 -8.22
CA ARG A 118 -7.64 7.20 -9.53
C ARG A 118 -8.96 7.94 -9.60
N ASP A 119 -8.98 9.02 -10.37
CA ASP A 119 -10.18 9.80 -10.66
C ASP A 119 -11.08 9.05 -11.69
N GLU A 120 -11.47 7.86 -11.30
CA GLU A 120 -12.46 7.06 -12.02
C GLU A 120 -13.65 6.92 -11.07
N ASN A 121 -14.85 7.29 -11.53
CA ASN A 121 -16.05 7.15 -10.72
C ASN A 121 -16.32 5.68 -10.39
N TYR A 122 -16.22 5.34 -9.13
CA TYR A 122 -16.58 4.05 -8.59
C TYR A 122 -17.76 4.21 -7.65
N THR A 123 -18.84 3.53 -7.94
CA THR A 123 -19.98 3.45 -7.02
C THR A 123 -19.81 2.22 -6.14
N THR A 124 -20.00 2.36 -4.83
CA THR A 124 -19.97 1.22 -3.93
C THR A 124 -21.21 0.35 -4.09
N PRO A 125 -21.10 -0.97 -3.90
CA PRO A 125 -22.27 -1.84 -3.90
C PRO A 125 -23.28 -1.52 -2.78
N TYR A 126 -22.84 -0.81 -1.73
CA TYR A 126 -23.65 -0.48 -0.56
C TYR A 126 -24.45 0.82 -0.71
N ASP A 127 -23.89 1.82 -1.40
CA ASP A 127 -24.60 3.05 -1.74
C ASP A 127 -24.22 3.54 -3.14
N PRO A 128 -25.13 3.35 -4.14
CA PRO A 128 -24.88 3.80 -5.50
C PRO A 128 -24.75 5.33 -5.65
N ARG A 129 -25.13 6.11 -4.63
CA ARG A 129 -25.01 7.57 -4.63
C ARG A 129 -23.65 8.04 -4.16
N GLU A 130 -22.93 7.17 -3.44
CA GLU A 130 -21.58 7.47 -2.95
C GLU A 130 -20.57 7.26 -4.07
N LYS A 131 -20.01 8.36 -4.55
CA LYS A 131 -18.95 8.35 -5.57
C LYS A 131 -17.60 8.36 -4.89
N LEU A 132 -16.97 7.21 -4.80
CA LEU A 132 -15.60 7.08 -4.34
C LEU A 132 -14.63 7.00 -5.53
N PRO A 133 -13.39 7.44 -5.38
CA PRO A 133 -12.35 7.19 -6.37
C PRO A 133 -12.09 5.69 -6.50
N SER A 134 -11.70 5.26 -7.70
CA SER A 134 -11.27 3.87 -7.92
C SER A 134 -10.04 3.56 -7.06
N GLN A 135 -10.09 2.44 -6.35
CA GLN A 135 -9.04 1.99 -5.45
C GLN A 135 -8.52 0.63 -5.92
N ARG A 136 -7.23 0.60 -6.27
CA ARG A 136 -6.57 -0.65 -6.66
C ARG A 136 -5.36 -0.91 -5.77
N LYS A 137 -5.19 -2.15 -5.37
CA LYS A 137 -4.01 -2.55 -4.62
C LYS A 137 -2.84 -2.77 -5.58
N HIS A 138 -1.74 -2.10 -5.28
CA HIS A 138 -0.48 -2.22 -5.99
C HIS A 138 0.62 -2.74 -5.06
N VAL A 139 1.61 -3.39 -5.64
CA VAL A 139 2.88 -3.68 -5.01
C VAL A 139 3.99 -3.01 -5.83
N ALA A 140 4.91 -2.37 -5.15
CA ALA A 140 6.10 -1.81 -5.76
C ALA A 140 7.29 -1.97 -4.83
N GLY A 141 8.50 -2.03 -5.40
CA GLY A 141 9.73 -2.19 -4.64
C GLY A 141 10.89 -1.49 -5.28
N ALA A 142 11.95 -1.30 -4.50
CA ALA A 142 13.21 -0.73 -4.94
C ALA A 142 14.38 -1.54 -4.42
N PHE A 143 15.37 -1.74 -5.28
CA PHE A 143 16.68 -2.26 -4.93
C PHE A 143 17.68 -1.14 -5.07
N VAL A 144 18.42 -0.87 -4.00
CA VAL A 144 19.39 0.22 -3.93
C VAL A 144 20.76 -0.37 -3.65
N CYS A 145 21.78 0.08 -4.39
CA CYS A 145 23.17 -0.30 -4.19
C CYS A 145 24.07 0.86 -4.60
N GLY A 146 24.90 1.33 -3.69
CA GLY A 146 25.84 2.43 -3.91
C GLY A 146 26.90 2.07 -4.95
N GLY A 147 26.89 2.76 -6.10
CA GLY A 147 27.99 2.82 -7.06
C GLY A 147 28.31 1.55 -7.84
N LYS A 148 27.40 0.56 -7.94
CA LYS A 148 27.70 -0.73 -8.59
C LYS A 148 26.73 -1.09 -9.70
N ASP A 149 27.18 -2.06 -10.44
CA ASP A 149 26.62 -2.67 -11.63
C ASP A 149 25.07 -2.67 -11.71
N VAL A 150 24.53 -1.70 -12.41
CA VAL A 150 23.10 -1.55 -12.70
C VAL A 150 22.53 -2.84 -13.34
N THR A 151 23.35 -3.56 -14.12
CA THR A 151 22.94 -4.81 -14.77
C THR A 151 22.64 -5.89 -13.75
N THR A 152 23.44 -5.99 -12.69
CA THR A 152 23.20 -6.94 -11.61
C THR A 152 21.93 -6.58 -10.81
N LEU A 153 21.71 -5.29 -10.51
CA LEU A 153 20.48 -4.85 -9.86
C LEU A 153 19.23 -5.13 -10.72
N PHE A 154 19.33 -4.85 -12.01
CA PHE A 154 18.24 -5.14 -12.95
C PHE A 154 17.91 -6.63 -13.00
N ARG A 155 18.93 -7.49 -13.10
CA ARG A 155 18.74 -8.95 -13.08
C ARG A 155 18.11 -9.43 -11.78
N LYS A 156 18.52 -8.88 -10.63
CA LYS A 156 17.93 -9.17 -9.32
C LYS A 156 16.45 -8.79 -9.29
N ALA A 157 16.11 -7.56 -9.66
CA ALA A 157 14.73 -7.08 -9.72
C ALA A 157 13.86 -7.91 -10.67
N LYS A 158 14.37 -8.18 -11.87
CA LYS A 158 13.70 -9.01 -12.88
C LYS A 158 13.46 -10.43 -12.35
N GLY A 159 14.45 -11.05 -11.72
CA GLY A 159 14.33 -12.39 -11.15
C GLY A 159 13.27 -12.47 -10.04
N VAL A 160 13.17 -11.43 -9.20
CA VAL A 160 12.10 -11.33 -8.19
C VAL A 160 10.73 -11.34 -8.85
N LEU A 161 10.53 -10.54 -9.91
CA LEU A 161 9.24 -10.49 -10.61
C LEU A 161 8.92 -11.79 -11.35
N GLU A 162 9.89 -12.38 -12.04
CA GLU A 162 9.70 -13.62 -12.81
C GLU A 162 9.35 -14.82 -11.91
N MET A 163 9.90 -14.87 -10.69
CA MET A 163 9.65 -15.97 -9.76
C MET A 163 8.42 -15.78 -8.89
N MET A 164 7.90 -14.56 -8.76
CA MET A 164 6.76 -14.26 -7.90
C MET A 164 5.51 -15.11 -8.24
N PRO A 165 5.07 -15.27 -9.51
CA PRO A 165 3.92 -16.10 -9.85
C PRO A 165 4.04 -17.54 -9.37
N ARG A 166 5.23 -18.09 -9.47
CA ARG A 166 5.51 -19.46 -9.04
C ARG A 166 5.32 -19.67 -7.53
N TYR A 167 5.72 -18.69 -6.72
CA TYR A 167 5.60 -18.77 -5.26
C TYR A 167 4.22 -18.36 -4.74
N THR A 168 3.52 -17.51 -5.47
CA THR A 168 2.19 -17.03 -5.09
C THR A 168 1.07 -17.87 -5.69
N HIS A 169 1.41 -18.82 -6.56
CA HIS A 169 0.46 -19.62 -7.35
C HIS A 169 -0.48 -18.76 -8.22
N MET A 170 0.04 -17.66 -8.74
CA MET A 170 -0.64 -16.83 -9.72
C MET A 170 -0.33 -17.31 -11.15
N GLU A 171 -1.18 -16.93 -12.08
CA GLU A 171 -0.85 -17.06 -13.50
C GLU A 171 0.29 -16.09 -13.87
N GLY A 172 1.04 -16.42 -14.94
CA GLY A 172 2.25 -15.68 -15.31
C GLY A 172 2.01 -14.21 -15.60
N PHE A 173 3.01 -13.38 -15.30
CA PHE A 173 3.01 -11.96 -15.62
C PHE A 173 3.37 -11.73 -17.10
N THR A 174 2.75 -10.71 -17.68
CA THR A 174 3.18 -10.16 -18.96
C THR A 174 4.00 -8.90 -18.69
N PHE A 175 5.26 -8.90 -19.06
CA PHE A 175 6.12 -7.72 -18.97
C PHE A 175 5.88 -6.82 -20.18
N LYS A 176 5.70 -5.53 -19.93
CA LYS A 176 5.57 -4.49 -20.97
C LYS A 176 6.79 -3.59 -20.96
#